data_ec5374d42ff11544aef6e181f135ea65
#
_entry.id   ec5374d42ff11544aef6e181f135ea65
#
_cell.length_a   1.000
_cell.length_b   1.000
_cell.length_c   1.000
_cell.angle_alpha   90.00
_cell.angle_beta   90.00
_cell.angle_gamma   90.00
#
_symmetry.space_group_name_H-M   'P 1'
#
loop_
_entity.id
_entity.type
_entity.pdbx_description
1 polymer ?
#
loop_
_entity_poly.entity_id
_entity_poly.type
_entity_poly.pdbx_seq_one_letter_code
_entity_poly.pdbx_strand_id
1 'polypeptide(L)'
;KILKKISRNESLNSSKRIKIENNNIIGSLSLEGGLIDDISFKNHKQNLKNNKNVEFLNPAATENGFYIETGWTSLGNKIKVPSKKSLWSITGSPVLSENTPIILQWNNGEGIIFKKQIELDDKYLFKITQQVQNNTSNLIELYPYAQITRNKIPDDIQNFYISHEGFIGVFDEELKEDDYDDIEENKIVREVKEGWFGITDKYWMTAVVPKKGESFKSTFLYRDSFKANYILNNPTTINPSSDNSNEVRLFVAAKEVNT
;
A
#
# COMPACT_ATOMS: atom_id res chain seq x y z
N LYS A 1 -23.57 4.09 6.41
CA LYS A 1 -24.05 3.71 5.06
C LYS A 1 -23.19 2.53 4.63
N ILE A 2 -23.75 1.32 4.63
CA ILE A 2 -23.05 0.11 4.14
C ILE A 2 -22.82 0.33 2.64
N LEU A 3 -21.59 0.50 2.23
CA LEU A 3 -21.23 0.59 0.81
C LEU A 3 -21.57 -0.76 0.15
N LYS A 4 -22.35 -0.73 -0.92
CA LYS A 4 -22.67 -1.92 -1.69
C LYS A 4 -21.37 -2.48 -2.26
N LYS A 5 -21.05 -3.72 -1.91
CA LYS A 5 -19.92 -4.43 -2.50
C LYS A 5 -20.22 -4.76 -3.95
N ILE A 6 -19.25 -4.59 -4.84
CA ILE A 6 -19.37 -4.83 -6.28
C ILE A 6 -18.37 -5.91 -6.70
N SER A 7 -18.57 -6.48 -7.88
CA SER A 7 -17.64 -7.47 -8.43
C SER A 7 -16.27 -6.83 -8.74
N ARG A 8 -15.21 -7.66 -8.80
CA ARG A 8 -13.87 -7.19 -9.18
C ARG A 8 -13.90 -6.49 -10.55
N ASN A 9 -14.54 -7.07 -11.55
CA ASN A 9 -14.60 -6.50 -12.90
C ASN A 9 -15.32 -5.14 -12.91
N GLU A 10 -16.43 -5.00 -12.21
CA GLU A 10 -17.11 -3.71 -12.07
C GLU A 10 -16.21 -2.67 -11.42
N SER A 11 -15.48 -3.05 -10.35
CA SER A 11 -14.57 -2.15 -9.66
C SER A 11 -13.40 -1.73 -10.55
N LEU A 12 -12.78 -2.66 -11.28
CA LEU A 12 -11.68 -2.36 -12.20
C LEU A 12 -12.11 -1.41 -13.34
N ASN A 13 -13.36 -1.50 -13.78
CA ASN A 13 -13.91 -0.64 -14.83
C ASN A 13 -14.44 0.71 -14.32
N SER A 14 -14.52 0.93 -13.01
CA SER A 14 -15.12 2.14 -12.43
C SER A 14 -14.18 3.35 -12.41
N SER A 15 -12.87 3.17 -12.59
CA SER A 15 -11.87 4.24 -12.57
C SER A 15 -10.81 4.05 -13.66
N LYS A 16 -10.14 5.15 -14.03
CA LYS A 16 -8.95 5.07 -14.89
C LYS A 16 -7.82 4.35 -14.15
N ARG A 17 -7.12 3.48 -14.88
CA ARG A 17 -6.07 2.63 -14.29
C ARG A 17 -4.81 2.65 -15.14
N ILE A 18 -3.69 2.36 -14.49
CA ILE A 18 -2.38 2.17 -15.11
C ILE A 18 -2.04 0.69 -15.04
N LYS A 19 -1.70 0.09 -16.16
CA LYS A 19 -1.27 -1.31 -16.21
C LYS A 19 0.02 -1.50 -15.42
N ILE A 20 0.10 -2.61 -14.69
CA ILE A 20 1.31 -3.09 -13.99
C ILE A 20 1.67 -4.44 -14.60
N GLU A 21 2.93 -4.62 -15.03
CA GLU A 21 3.37 -5.90 -15.56
C GLU A 21 4.89 -6.05 -15.48
N ASN A 22 5.33 -7.21 -14.98
CA ASN A 22 6.68 -7.74 -15.14
C ASN A 22 6.61 -9.26 -15.39
N ASN A 23 7.71 -9.99 -15.21
CA ASN A 23 7.74 -11.45 -15.40
C ASN A 23 6.89 -12.24 -14.40
N ASN A 24 6.65 -11.71 -13.21
CA ASN A 24 6.02 -12.40 -12.08
C ASN A 24 4.60 -11.96 -11.80
N ILE A 25 4.29 -10.69 -12.03
CA ILE A 25 2.99 -10.09 -11.71
C ILE A 25 2.35 -9.42 -12.92
N ILE A 26 1.02 -9.38 -12.88
CA ILE A 26 0.18 -8.59 -13.78
C ILE A 26 -0.95 -7.97 -12.96
N GLY A 27 -1.32 -6.74 -13.31
CA GLY A 27 -2.40 -6.05 -12.63
C GLY A 27 -2.54 -4.60 -13.07
N SER A 28 -3.04 -3.78 -12.16
CA SER A 28 -3.19 -2.35 -12.41
C SER A 28 -3.24 -1.53 -11.12
N LEU A 29 -2.94 -0.25 -11.25
CA LEU A 29 -3.02 0.77 -10.21
C LEU A 29 -4.19 1.70 -10.54
N SER A 30 -5.03 2.01 -9.56
CA SER A 30 -6.11 3.00 -9.71
C SER A 30 -5.56 4.42 -9.68
N LEU A 31 -5.96 5.26 -10.65
CA LEU A 31 -5.69 6.71 -10.59
C LEU A 31 -6.57 7.42 -9.56
N GLU A 32 -7.71 6.86 -9.17
CA GLU A 32 -8.48 7.33 -8.02
C GLU A 32 -7.81 6.83 -6.74
N GLY A 33 -7.35 7.74 -5.90
CA GLY A 33 -6.59 7.46 -4.69
C GLY A 33 -5.12 7.09 -4.91
N GLY A 34 -4.70 6.73 -6.13
CA GLY A 34 -3.34 6.24 -6.40
C GLY A 34 -3.05 4.93 -5.68
N LEU A 35 -4.01 3.97 -5.72
CA LEU A 35 -4.00 2.73 -4.97
C LEU A 35 -3.38 1.58 -5.79
N ILE A 36 -2.53 0.77 -5.15
CA ILE A 36 -2.12 -0.53 -5.67
C ILE A 36 -3.12 -1.56 -5.13
N ASP A 37 -4.10 -1.91 -5.97
CA ASP A 37 -5.29 -2.66 -5.56
C ASP A 37 -5.70 -3.78 -6.52
N ASP A 38 -4.83 -4.10 -7.48
CA ASP A 38 -5.09 -5.15 -8.48
C ASP A 38 -3.76 -5.78 -8.89
N ILE A 39 -3.39 -6.88 -8.24
CA ILE A 39 -2.20 -7.67 -8.56
C ILE A 39 -2.57 -9.15 -8.60
N SER A 40 -2.18 -9.81 -9.69
CA SER A 40 -2.24 -11.25 -9.86
C SER A 40 -0.86 -11.83 -10.15
N PHE A 41 -0.58 -13.03 -9.64
CA PHE A 41 0.67 -13.74 -9.86
C PHE A 41 0.62 -14.56 -11.15
N LYS A 42 1.49 -14.28 -12.12
CA LYS A 42 1.50 -14.94 -13.43
C LYS A 42 1.86 -16.42 -13.36
N ASN A 43 2.76 -16.76 -12.43
CA ASN A 43 3.33 -18.10 -12.27
C ASN A 43 2.57 -18.99 -11.28
N HIS A 44 1.47 -18.50 -10.69
CA HIS A 44 0.67 -19.21 -9.70
C HIS A 44 -0.79 -19.26 -10.14
N LYS A 45 -1.37 -20.46 -10.09
CA LYS A 45 -2.77 -20.72 -10.49
C LYS A 45 -3.66 -20.92 -9.27
N GLN A 46 -4.91 -20.48 -9.35
CA GLN A 46 -5.88 -20.63 -8.25
C GLN A 46 -6.14 -22.08 -7.89
N ASN A 47 -6.14 -22.96 -8.90
CA ASN A 47 -6.23 -24.41 -8.71
C ASN A 47 -5.74 -25.14 -9.97
N LEU A 48 -5.57 -26.47 -9.87
CA LEU A 48 -5.07 -27.31 -10.96
C LEU A 48 -6.07 -27.47 -12.13
N LYS A 49 -7.35 -27.13 -11.93
CA LYS A 49 -8.42 -27.37 -12.92
C LYS A 49 -8.69 -26.15 -13.81
N ASN A 50 -8.36 -24.95 -13.34
CA ASN A 50 -8.51 -23.74 -14.13
C ASN A 50 -7.15 -23.07 -14.36
N ASN A 51 -7.03 -22.35 -15.46
CA ASN A 51 -5.78 -21.66 -15.80
C ASN A 51 -5.78 -20.18 -15.31
N LYS A 52 -6.65 -19.86 -14.33
CA LYS A 52 -6.72 -18.50 -13.77
C LYS A 52 -5.58 -18.25 -12.81
N ASN A 53 -4.95 -17.10 -12.94
CA ASN A 53 -3.92 -16.66 -12.02
C ASN A 53 -4.50 -16.41 -10.61
N VAL A 54 -3.65 -16.54 -9.59
CA VAL A 54 -4.02 -16.12 -8.24
C VAL A 54 -4.19 -14.61 -8.23
N GLU A 55 -5.40 -14.14 -7.92
CA GLU A 55 -5.75 -12.74 -7.71
C GLU A 55 -5.44 -12.40 -6.25
N PHE A 56 -4.35 -11.70 -6.01
CA PHE A 56 -3.87 -11.43 -4.66
C PHE A 56 -4.35 -10.09 -4.11
N LEU A 57 -4.03 -8.98 -4.78
CA LEU A 57 -4.63 -7.70 -4.42
C LEU A 57 -5.96 -7.50 -5.15
N ASN A 58 -6.93 -6.94 -4.44
CA ASN A 58 -8.28 -6.74 -4.90
C ASN A 58 -8.78 -5.33 -4.56
N PRO A 59 -9.54 -4.66 -5.47
CA PRO A 59 -10.04 -3.32 -5.25
C PRO A 59 -10.86 -3.16 -3.97
N ALA A 60 -10.73 -1.99 -3.33
CA ALA A 60 -11.36 -1.65 -2.05
C ALA A 60 -12.88 -1.84 -2.02
N ALA A 61 -13.56 -1.65 -3.16
CA ALA A 61 -15.01 -1.79 -3.27
C ALA A 61 -15.50 -3.24 -3.35
N THR A 62 -14.61 -4.21 -3.48
CA THR A 62 -14.97 -5.64 -3.53
C THR A 62 -15.10 -6.23 -2.11
N GLU A 63 -15.79 -7.35 -1.99
CA GLU A 63 -15.89 -8.08 -0.72
C GLU A 63 -14.50 -8.46 -0.19
N ASN A 64 -13.65 -9.02 -1.05
CA ASN A 64 -12.29 -9.44 -0.75
C ASN A 64 -11.27 -8.33 -0.99
N GLY A 65 -11.66 -7.06 -0.81
CA GLY A 65 -10.74 -5.93 -1.02
C GLY A 65 -9.46 -6.10 -0.21
N PHE A 66 -8.32 -6.06 -0.90
CA PHE A 66 -6.99 -6.13 -0.32
C PHE A 66 -6.06 -5.23 -1.12
N TYR A 67 -5.64 -4.13 -0.54
CA TYR A 67 -4.96 -3.07 -1.27
C TYR A 67 -4.00 -2.28 -0.40
N ILE A 68 -3.11 -1.54 -1.06
CA ILE A 68 -2.09 -0.72 -0.41
C ILE A 68 -2.27 0.72 -0.85
N GLU A 69 -2.19 1.62 0.12
CA GLU A 69 -2.15 3.07 -0.10
C GLU A 69 -0.91 3.67 0.54
N THR A 70 -0.38 4.70 -0.08
CA THR A 70 0.68 5.56 0.47
C THR A 70 0.24 7.01 0.35
N GLY A 71 0.69 7.86 1.23
CA GLY A 71 0.27 9.26 1.18
C GLY A 71 0.91 10.13 2.25
N TRP A 72 0.30 11.29 2.41
CA TRP A 72 0.69 12.30 3.37
C TRP A 72 -0.51 12.66 4.24
N THR A 73 -0.25 12.96 5.50
CA THR A 73 -1.26 13.53 6.39
C THR A 73 -0.74 14.82 7.01
N SER A 74 -1.66 15.72 7.37
CA SER A 74 -1.38 17.00 8.00
C SER A 74 -2.03 17.04 9.38
N LEU A 75 -1.28 17.44 10.40
CA LEU A 75 -1.84 17.65 11.73
C LEU A 75 -2.87 18.78 11.70
N GLY A 76 -4.06 18.50 12.26
CA GLY A 76 -5.15 19.45 12.31
C GLY A 76 -5.76 19.80 10.94
N ASN A 77 -5.52 18.98 9.91
CA ASN A 77 -6.04 19.17 8.54
C ASN A 77 -5.75 20.57 7.95
N LYS A 78 -4.63 21.18 8.35
CA LYS A 78 -4.23 22.52 7.90
C LYS A 78 -3.89 22.59 6.41
N ILE A 79 -3.46 21.46 5.86
CA ILE A 79 -3.07 21.34 4.45
C ILE A 79 -3.99 20.32 3.79
N LYS A 80 -4.56 20.68 2.65
CA LYS A 80 -5.34 19.77 1.82
C LYS A 80 -4.39 18.79 1.14
N VAL A 81 -4.45 17.55 1.57
CA VAL A 81 -3.64 16.42 1.05
C VAL A 81 -4.49 15.50 0.18
N PRO A 82 -3.87 14.67 -0.71
CA PRO A 82 -4.60 13.67 -1.47
C PRO A 82 -5.38 12.70 -0.57
N SER A 83 -6.56 12.31 -1.02
CA SER A 83 -7.43 11.33 -0.36
C SER A 83 -7.69 10.12 -1.28
N LYS A 84 -8.38 9.10 -0.79
CA LYS A 84 -8.83 7.95 -1.59
C LYS A 84 -9.72 8.32 -2.79
N LYS A 85 -10.27 9.53 -2.82
CA LYS A 85 -11.10 10.06 -3.92
C LYS A 85 -10.37 11.04 -4.82
N SER A 86 -9.13 11.36 -4.52
CA SER A 86 -8.32 12.27 -5.35
C SER A 86 -7.96 11.58 -6.66
N LEU A 87 -8.28 12.23 -7.77
CA LEU A 87 -7.93 11.73 -9.09
C LEU A 87 -6.53 12.21 -9.46
N TRP A 88 -5.61 11.27 -9.55
CA TRP A 88 -4.23 11.53 -9.95
C TRP A 88 -4.12 11.59 -11.48
N SER A 89 -3.28 12.47 -11.97
CA SER A 89 -2.82 12.47 -13.36
C SER A 89 -1.51 11.71 -13.49
N ILE A 90 -1.28 11.11 -14.66
CA ILE A 90 -0.03 10.44 -14.98
C ILE A 90 0.81 11.27 -15.92
N THR A 91 2.12 11.26 -15.71
CA THR A 91 3.12 11.77 -16.65
C THR A 91 4.01 10.61 -17.10
N GLY A 92 4.21 10.48 -18.40
CA GLY A 92 5.04 9.42 -18.97
C GLY A 92 4.22 8.21 -19.44
N SER A 93 4.78 7.00 -19.28
CA SER A 93 4.19 5.75 -19.75
C SER A 93 2.89 5.41 -19.03
N PRO A 94 1.87 4.88 -19.71
CA PRO A 94 0.67 4.33 -19.09
C PRO A 94 0.86 2.88 -18.56
N VAL A 95 2.09 2.38 -18.57
CA VAL A 95 2.44 1.03 -18.08
C VAL A 95 3.61 1.12 -17.13
N LEU A 96 3.44 0.57 -15.94
CA LEU A 96 4.50 0.34 -14.94
C LEU A 96 5.12 -1.03 -15.19
N SER A 97 6.41 -1.07 -15.43
CA SER A 97 7.20 -2.30 -15.56
C SER A 97 8.59 -2.10 -14.94
N GLU A 98 9.41 -3.14 -14.90
CA GLU A 98 10.78 -3.09 -14.36
C GLU A 98 11.67 -1.99 -14.99
N ASN A 99 11.43 -1.67 -16.26
CA ASN A 99 12.21 -0.68 -17.02
C ASN A 99 11.44 0.64 -17.25
N THR A 100 10.23 0.74 -16.75
CA THR A 100 9.35 1.87 -17.06
C THR A 100 8.66 2.36 -15.78
N PRO A 101 9.34 3.21 -14.98
CA PRO A 101 8.71 3.85 -13.83
C PRO A 101 7.62 4.82 -14.28
N ILE A 102 6.66 5.06 -13.40
CA ILE A 102 5.57 6.03 -13.63
C ILE A 102 5.61 7.15 -12.61
N ILE A 103 5.10 8.31 -13.00
CA ILE A 103 4.94 9.46 -12.10
C ILE A 103 3.47 9.86 -12.07
N LEU A 104 2.87 9.77 -10.91
CA LEU A 104 1.55 10.31 -10.61
C LEU A 104 1.68 11.69 -10.01
N GLN A 105 0.78 12.61 -10.37
CA GLN A 105 0.75 13.97 -9.85
C GLN A 105 -0.66 14.37 -9.44
N TRP A 106 -0.78 15.10 -8.33
CA TRP A 106 -2.01 15.71 -7.88
C TRP A 106 -1.73 17.11 -7.31
N ASN A 107 -2.55 18.09 -7.70
CA ASN A 107 -2.45 19.48 -7.24
C ASN A 107 -3.62 19.78 -6.30
N ASN A 108 -3.33 20.33 -5.11
CA ASN A 108 -4.35 20.65 -4.14
C ASN A 108 -5.14 21.93 -4.47
N GLY A 109 -4.74 22.69 -5.49
CA GLY A 109 -5.33 23.99 -5.86
C GLY A 109 -4.91 25.16 -4.98
N GLU A 110 -4.02 24.94 -4.00
CA GLU A 110 -3.57 25.93 -3.00
C GLU A 110 -2.03 26.11 -3.05
N GLY A 111 -1.42 25.82 -4.20
CA GLY A 111 0.02 25.98 -4.41
C GLY A 111 0.87 24.77 -4.00
N ILE A 112 0.27 23.64 -3.65
CA ILE A 112 1.01 22.42 -3.27
C ILE A 112 0.75 21.32 -4.28
N ILE A 113 1.84 20.71 -4.78
CA ILE A 113 1.80 19.63 -5.75
C ILE A 113 2.39 18.38 -5.10
N PHE A 114 1.62 17.29 -5.14
CA PHE A 114 2.03 15.97 -4.67
C PHE A 114 2.38 15.11 -5.87
N LYS A 115 3.51 14.41 -5.78
CA LYS A 115 3.94 13.45 -6.80
C LYS A 115 4.24 12.11 -6.15
N LYS A 116 3.99 11.02 -6.90
CA LYS A 116 4.44 9.67 -6.56
C LYS A 116 5.18 9.10 -7.76
N GLN A 117 6.48 8.89 -7.63
CA GLN A 117 7.22 8.06 -8.55
C GLN A 117 7.13 6.62 -8.07
N ILE A 118 6.71 5.72 -8.94
CA ILE A 118 6.56 4.30 -8.64
C ILE A 118 7.47 3.53 -9.58
N GLU A 119 8.34 2.75 -9.01
CA GLU A 119 9.29 1.84 -9.67
C GLU A 119 8.91 0.41 -9.29
N LEU A 120 9.10 -0.54 -10.19
CA LEU A 120 8.88 -1.97 -10.00
C LEU A 120 10.16 -2.72 -10.39
N ASP A 121 10.62 -3.63 -9.53
CA ASP A 121 11.73 -4.50 -9.86
C ASP A 121 11.32 -5.68 -10.78
N ASP A 122 12.24 -6.56 -11.07
CA ASP A 122 12.00 -7.76 -11.88
C ASP A 122 11.22 -8.86 -11.14
N LYS A 123 10.95 -8.69 -9.83
CA LYS A 123 10.25 -9.65 -8.97
C LYS A 123 8.95 -9.07 -8.41
N TYR A 124 8.97 -8.56 -7.18
CA TYR A 124 7.78 -8.26 -6.37
C TYR A 124 7.89 -6.95 -5.59
N LEU A 125 8.98 -6.18 -5.74
CA LEU A 125 9.23 -4.98 -4.97
C LEU A 125 8.81 -3.73 -5.72
N PHE A 126 7.93 -2.95 -5.10
CA PHE A 126 7.61 -1.60 -5.52
C PHE A 126 8.40 -0.62 -4.65
N LYS A 127 9.10 0.31 -5.28
CA LYS A 127 9.70 1.46 -4.62
C LYS A 127 8.87 2.69 -4.93
N ILE A 128 8.39 3.37 -3.90
CA ILE A 128 7.55 4.56 -4.04
C ILE A 128 8.27 5.75 -3.43
N THR A 129 8.61 6.73 -4.25
CA THR A 129 9.11 8.02 -3.82
C THR A 129 7.95 9.02 -3.85
N GLN A 130 7.53 9.47 -2.67
CA GLN A 130 6.49 10.47 -2.50
C GLN A 130 7.15 11.84 -2.37
N GLN A 131 6.88 12.76 -3.30
CA GLN A 131 7.43 14.11 -3.31
C GLN A 131 6.31 15.12 -3.08
N VAL A 132 6.62 16.17 -2.33
CA VAL A 132 5.74 17.34 -2.14
C VAL A 132 6.49 18.58 -2.59
N GLN A 133 5.93 19.32 -3.53
CA GLN A 133 6.42 20.61 -4.00
C GLN A 133 5.56 21.72 -3.38
N ASN A 134 6.18 22.61 -2.65
CA ASN A 134 5.54 23.74 -1.98
C ASN A 134 5.81 25.02 -2.76
N ASN A 135 4.84 25.52 -3.51
CA ASN A 135 4.91 26.78 -4.25
C ASN A 135 4.31 27.97 -3.45
N THR A 136 4.06 27.79 -2.16
CA THR A 136 3.55 28.85 -1.27
C THR A 136 4.68 29.61 -0.59
N SER A 137 4.34 30.71 0.09
CA SER A 137 5.28 31.48 0.93
C SER A 137 5.42 30.94 2.34
N ASN A 138 4.66 29.90 2.72
CA ASN A 138 4.66 29.37 4.07
C ASN A 138 5.41 28.03 4.13
N LEU A 139 6.11 27.79 5.24
CA LEU A 139 6.63 26.47 5.58
C LEU A 139 5.45 25.53 5.85
N ILE A 140 5.53 24.29 5.34
CA ILE A 140 4.55 23.23 5.59
C ILE A 140 5.20 22.01 6.20
N GLU A 141 4.43 21.30 7.03
CA GLU A 141 4.85 20.06 7.68
C GLU A 141 3.82 18.97 7.39
N LEU A 142 4.29 17.85 6.84
CA LEU A 142 3.47 16.71 6.46
C LEU A 142 4.11 15.42 6.97
N TYR A 143 3.25 14.47 7.35
CA TYR A 143 3.66 13.16 7.81
C TYR A 143 3.40 12.13 6.71
N PRO A 144 4.44 11.47 6.18
CA PRO A 144 4.25 10.38 5.24
C PRO A 144 3.70 9.15 5.97
N TYR A 145 2.85 8.40 5.27
CA TYR A 145 2.29 7.14 5.75
C TYR A 145 2.17 6.12 4.63
N ALA A 146 2.04 4.85 5.02
CA ALA A 146 1.51 3.81 4.17
C ALA A 146 0.58 2.89 4.97
N GLN A 147 -0.37 2.27 4.27
CA GLN A 147 -1.36 1.38 4.86
C GLN A 147 -1.68 0.22 3.93
N ILE A 148 -1.67 -0.98 4.49
CA ILE A 148 -2.29 -2.17 3.92
C ILE A 148 -3.70 -2.26 4.49
N THR A 149 -4.70 -2.47 3.64
CA THR A 149 -6.09 -2.68 4.07
C THR A 149 -6.61 -3.98 3.49
N ARG A 150 -7.26 -4.79 4.33
CA ARG A 150 -7.92 -6.05 3.98
C ARG A 150 -9.35 -6.05 4.50
N ASN A 151 -10.33 -6.26 3.61
CA ASN A 151 -11.75 -6.12 3.98
C ASN A 151 -12.26 -7.28 4.84
N LYS A 152 -11.75 -8.50 4.63
CA LYS A 152 -12.14 -9.67 5.42
C LYS A 152 -11.00 -10.67 5.56
N ILE A 153 -11.11 -11.53 6.52
CA ILE A 153 -10.23 -12.70 6.72
C ILE A 153 -10.38 -13.63 5.50
N PRO A 154 -9.30 -14.22 4.95
CA PRO A 154 -9.39 -15.22 3.90
C PRO A 154 -10.25 -16.41 4.31
N ASP A 155 -11.04 -16.93 3.36
CA ASP A 155 -11.94 -18.09 3.64
C ASP A 155 -11.18 -19.41 3.83
N ASP A 156 -9.91 -19.48 3.43
CA ASP A 156 -9.04 -20.66 3.45
C ASP A 156 -7.96 -20.62 4.54
N ILE A 157 -8.10 -19.75 5.52
CA ILE A 157 -7.20 -19.76 6.69
C ILE A 157 -7.27 -21.12 7.36
N GLN A 158 -6.12 -21.76 7.41
CA GLN A 158 -5.92 -23.00 8.13
C GLN A 158 -4.98 -22.71 9.29
N ASN A 159 -5.54 -22.65 10.51
CA ASN A 159 -4.76 -22.53 11.75
C ASN A 159 -3.87 -23.78 11.99
N PHE A 160 -3.02 -24.11 11.00
CA PHE A 160 -2.02 -25.15 11.15
C PHE A 160 -0.72 -24.58 11.66
N TYR A 161 -0.14 -25.20 12.66
CA TYR A 161 1.11 -24.85 13.37
C TYR A 161 2.34 -24.59 12.50
N ILE A 162 2.25 -24.61 11.18
CA ILE A 162 3.43 -24.62 10.29
C ILE A 162 3.71 -23.23 9.67
N SER A 163 2.72 -22.32 9.62
CA SER A 163 2.88 -21.02 8.98
C SER A 163 1.90 -20.03 9.59
N HIS A 164 2.39 -18.92 10.10
CA HIS A 164 1.55 -17.82 10.57
C HIS A 164 0.77 -17.20 9.41
N GLU A 165 -0.52 -16.96 9.63
CA GLU A 165 -1.43 -16.25 8.73
C GLU A 165 -2.10 -15.11 9.51
N GLY A 166 -1.76 -13.87 9.20
CA GLY A 166 -2.21 -12.71 9.95
C GLY A 166 -1.28 -11.51 9.77
N PHE A 167 -1.15 -10.73 10.81
CA PHE A 167 -0.25 -9.59 10.85
C PHE A 167 1.13 -10.02 11.29
N ILE A 168 2.15 -9.50 10.63
CA ILE A 168 3.55 -9.85 10.88
C ILE A 168 4.43 -8.61 10.75
N GLY A 169 5.52 -8.57 11.46
CA GLY A 169 6.54 -7.54 11.29
C GLY A 169 7.78 -7.78 12.11
N VAL A 170 8.86 -7.14 11.70
CA VAL A 170 10.06 -7.03 12.51
C VAL A 170 10.16 -5.59 12.99
N PHE A 171 10.20 -5.39 14.28
CA PHE A 171 10.22 -4.11 14.96
C PHE A 171 11.42 -4.05 15.88
N ASP A 172 12.39 -3.17 15.56
CA ASP A 172 13.63 -3.05 16.36
C ASP A 172 14.30 -4.42 16.59
N GLU A 173 14.46 -5.20 15.51
CA GLU A 173 15.05 -6.55 15.46
C GLU A 173 14.18 -7.68 16.05
N GLU A 174 13.00 -7.39 16.59
CA GLU A 174 12.09 -8.40 17.11
C GLU A 174 10.99 -8.75 16.12
N LEU A 175 10.83 -10.06 15.82
CA LEU A 175 9.68 -10.58 15.08
C LEU A 175 8.42 -10.55 15.95
N LYS A 176 7.35 -10.01 15.42
CA LYS A 176 6.01 -10.02 16.03
C LYS A 176 5.01 -10.61 15.04
N GLU A 177 4.18 -11.49 15.55
CA GLU A 177 3.08 -12.14 14.85
C GLU A 177 1.82 -11.91 15.66
N ASP A 178 0.79 -11.36 15.02
CA ASP A 178 -0.49 -11.05 15.68
C ASP A 178 -1.61 -11.68 14.80
N ASP A 179 -2.48 -12.47 15.40
CA ASP A 179 -3.60 -13.12 14.71
C ASP A 179 -4.71 -12.12 14.37
N TYR A 180 -5.59 -12.48 13.44
CA TYR A 180 -6.74 -11.64 13.09
C TYR A 180 -7.66 -11.40 14.29
N ASP A 181 -7.88 -12.43 15.12
CA ASP A 181 -8.74 -12.34 16.30
C ASP A 181 -8.19 -11.34 17.32
N ASP A 182 -6.88 -11.32 17.54
CA ASP A 182 -6.22 -10.34 18.41
C ASP A 182 -6.45 -8.91 17.92
N ILE A 183 -6.40 -8.70 16.60
CA ILE A 183 -6.60 -7.39 15.99
C ILE A 183 -8.07 -6.96 15.96
N GLU A 184 -9.01 -7.90 15.88
CA GLU A 184 -10.44 -7.60 16.04
C GLU A 184 -10.77 -7.12 17.45
N GLU A 185 -10.18 -7.74 18.46
CA GLU A 185 -10.39 -7.40 19.86
C GLU A 185 -9.63 -6.14 20.28
N ASN A 186 -8.40 -5.97 19.79
CA ASN A 186 -7.51 -4.93 20.28
C ASN A 186 -6.75 -4.22 19.15
N LYS A 187 -6.71 -2.89 19.26
CA LYS A 187 -5.79 -2.09 18.48
C LYS A 187 -4.37 -2.24 19.03
N ILE A 188 -3.43 -2.66 18.19
CA ILE A 188 -2.02 -2.77 18.54
C ILE A 188 -1.24 -1.58 18.00
N VAL A 189 -0.48 -0.91 18.85
CA VAL A 189 0.35 0.26 18.50
C VAL A 189 1.78 0.01 18.97
N ARG A 190 2.75 0.25 18.08
CA ARG A 190 4.18 0.10 18.35
C ARG A 190 4.91 1.37 17.92
N GLU A 191 5.74 1.92 18.80
CA GLU A 191 6.73 2.94 18.45
C GLU A 191 8.01 2.23 18.03
N VAL A 192 8.50 2.50 16.83
CA VAL A 192 9.53 1.71 16.14
C VAL A 192 10.63 2.63 15.63
N LYS A 193 11.88 2.26 15.85
CA LYS A 193 13.04 2.96 15.30
C LYS A 193 13.33 2.52 13.87
N GLU A 194 13.31 1.21 13.64
CA GLU A 194 13.43 0.63 12.30
C GLU A 194 12.72 -0.72 12.22
N GLY A 195 12.29 -1.09 11.01
CA GLY A 195 11.60 -2.35 10.82
C GLY A 195 10.72 -2.36 9.58
N TRP A 196 9.90 -3.38 9.49
CA TRP A 196 8.89 -3.56 8.45
C TRP A 196 7.68 -4.29 9.03
N PHE A 197 6.55 -4.20 8.37
CA PHE A 197 5.34 -4.92 8.77
C PHE A 197 4.50 -5.29 7.55
N GLY A 198 3.59 -6.22 7.73
CA GLY A 198 2.72 -6.68 6.67
C GLY A 198 1.57 -7.54 7.12
N ILE A 199 0.90 -8.12 6.12
CA ILE A 199 -0.12 -9.16 6.28
C ILE A 199 0.36 -10.36 5.46
N THR A 200 0.38 -11.52 6.10
CA THR A 200 0.86 -12.76 5.51
C THR A 200 -0.27 -13.79 5.46
N ASP A 201 -0.36 -14.50 4.35
CA ASP A 201 -1.17 -15.69 4.15
C ASP A 201 -0.25 -16.92 4.03
N LYS A 202 -0.79 -18.10 3.89
CA LYS A 202 -0.01 -19.33 3.75
C LYS A 202 1.07 -19.27 2.67
N TYR A 203 0.76 -18.70 1.50
CA TYR A 203 1.63 -18.68 0.32
C TYR A 203 2.01 -17.28 -0.15
N TRP A 204 1.40 -16.26 0.41
CA TRP A 204 1.49 -14.88 -0.08
C TRP A 204 1.78 -13.90 1.05
N MET A 205 2.34 -12.76 0.71
CA MET A 205 2.64 -11.72 1.68
C MET A 205 2.59 -10.33 1.03
N THR A 206 1.99 -9.38 1.75
CA THR A 206 2.25 -7.95 1.52
C THR A 206 3.06 -7.40 2.67
N ALA A 207 4.08 -6.61 2.38
CA ALA A 207 4.84 -5.90 3.41
C ALA A 207 5.11 -4.45 3.02
N VAL A 208 5.22 -3.61 4.05
CA VAL A 208 5.62 -2.21 3.96
C VAL A 208 6.94 -2.06 4.71
N VAL A 209 7.92 -1.48 4.02
CA VAL A 209 9.25 -1.22 4.57
C VAL A 209 9.48 0.30 4.52
N PRO A 210 9.29 1.01 5.64
CA PRO A 210 9.63 2.43 5.75
C PRO A 210 11.12 2.67 5.46
N LYS A 211 11.47 3.90 5.12
CA LYS A 211 12.87 4.26 4.86
C LYS A 211 13.73 4.03 6.11
N LYS A 212 14.88 3.41 5.91
CA LYS A 212 15.83 3.16 7.00
C LYS A 212 16.28 4.46 7.67
N GLY A 213 16.35 4.45 8.99
CA GLY A 213 16.77 5.60 9.80
C GLY A 213 15.64 6.59 10.13
N GLU A 214 14.41 6.29 9.74
CA GLU A 214 13.22 7.08 10.09
C GLU A 214 12.35 6.31 11.07
N SER A 215 12.19 6.84 12.30
CA SER A 215 11.31 6.23 13.30
C SER A 215 9.84 6.45 12.95
N PHE A 216 9.01 5.49 13.26
CA PHE A 216 7.59 5.51 12.92
C PHE A 216 6.72 4.87 14.00
N LYS A 217 5.46 5.24 13.99
CA LYS A 217 4.40 4.57 14.74
C LYS A 217 3.70 3.58 13.84
N SER A 218 3.82 2.29 14.13
CA SER A 218 3.04 1.23 13.49
C SER A 218 1.73 1.02 14.23
N THR A 219 0.66 0.78 13.48
CA THR A 219 -0.65 0.50 14.05
C THR A 219 -1.33 -0.63 13.29
N PHE A 220 -1.76 -1.66 14.01
CA PHE A 220 -2.63 -2.72 13.54
C PHE A 220 -4.00 -2.55 14.19
N LEU A 221 -5.06 -2.58 13.39
CA LEU A 221 -6.43 -2.38 13.90
C LEU A 221 -7.47 -2.99 12.96
N TYR A 222 -8.60 -3.34 13.54
CA TYR A 222 -9.84 -3.63 12.83
C TYR A 222 -10.86 -2.49 13.05
N ARG A 223 -11.41 -2.00 11.97
CA ARG A 223 -12.57 -1.12 11.96
C ARG A 223 -13.20 -1.21 10.57
N ASP A 224 -14.28 -1.98 10.44
CA ASP A 224 -14.92 -2.34 9.17
C ASP A 224 -14.00 -3.07 8.17
N SER A 225 -12.71 -3.10 8.43
CA SER A 225 -11.64 -3.78 7.70
C SER A 225 -10.38 -3.85 8.55
N PHE A 226 -9.53 -4.84 8.27
CA PHE A 226 -8.20 -4.98 8.85
C PHE A 226 -7.24 -3.99 8.24
N LYS A 227 -6.41 -3.35 9.07
CA LYS A 227 -5.44 -2.34 8.62
C LYS A 227 -4.12 -2.52 9.34
N ALA A 228 -3.05 -2.58 8.56
CA ALA A 228 -1.69 -2.43 9.03
C ALA A 228 -1.13 -1.14 8.44
N ASN A 229 -0.71 -0.19 9.27
CA ASN A 229 -0.21 1.09 8.79
C ASN A 229 0.97 1.60 9.62
N TYR A 230 1.70 2.54 9.04
CA TYR A 230 2.62 3.40 9.76
C TYR A 230 2.38 4.87 9.44
N ILE A 231 2.81 5.72 10.36
CA ILE A 231 3.04 7.15 10.16
C ILE A 231 4.41 7.49 10.74
N LEU A 232 5.20 8.32 10.08
CA LEU A 232 6.48 8.77 10.64
C LEU A 232 6.26 9.59 11.90
N ASN A 233 7.15 9.44 12.88
CA ASN A 233 7.08 10.19 14.15
C ASN A 233 7.40 11.66 13.95
N ASN A 234 8.30 11.97 13.01
CA ASN A 234 8.68 13.34 12.69
C ASN A 234 8.07 13.78 11.36
N PRO A 235 7.60 15.03 11.26
CA PRO A 235 7.11 15.56 10.00
C PRO A 235 8.26 15.73 8.99
N THR A 236 7.93 15.59 7.73
CA THR A 236 8.75 16.11 6.64
C THR A 236 8.45 17.59 6.50
N THR A 237 9.46 18.43 6.71
CA THR A 237 9.36 19.88 6.54
C THR A 237 9.64 20.26 5.09
N ILE A 238 8.78 21.06 4.48
CA ILE A 238 8.93 21.57 3.12
C ILE A 238 8.93 23.08 3.18
N ASN A 239 10.09 23.69 2.92
CA ASN A 239 10.26 25.13 2.93
C ASN A 239 9.47 25.82 1.80
N PRO A 240 9.23 27.14 1.89
CA PRO A 240 8.69 27.92 0.78
C PRO A 240 9.51 27.75 -0.51
N SER A 241 8.81 27.62 -1.65
CA SER A 241 9.42 27.49 -2.98
C SER A 241 10.43 26.34 -3.10
N SER A 242 10.23 25.26 -2.34
CA SER A 242 11.08 24.08 -2.35
C SER A 242 10.27 22.79 -2.47
N ASP A 243 10.95 21.66 -2.52
CA ASP A 243 10.35 20.33 -2.45
C ASP A 243 11.08 19.46 -1.42
N ASN A 244 10.40 18.40 -0.99
CA ASN A 244 10.97 17.36 -0.16
C ASN A 244 10.29 16.01 -0.49
N SER A 245 10.92 14.91 -0.15
CA SER A 245 10.42 13.58 -0.48
C SER A 245 10.66 12.57 0.63
N ASN A 246 9.84 11.51 0.61
CA ASN A 246 9.98 10.33 1.43
C ASN A 246 9.91 9.07 0.56
N GLU A 247 10.66 8.04 0.91
CA GLU A 247 10.68 6.75 0.22
C GLU A 247 10.02 5.67 1.09
N VAL A 248 9.24 4.81 0.47
CA VAL A 248 8.73 3.58 1.07
C VAL A 248 8.82 2.45 0.06
N ARG A 249 9.11 1.25 0.54
CA ARG A 249 9.11 0.03 -0.28
C ARG A 249 7.94 -0.84 0.11
N LEU A 250 7.29 -1.43 -0.91
CA LEU A 250 6.18 -2.33 -0.76
C LEU A 250 6.54 -3.67 -1.38
N PHE A 251 6.31 -4.73 -0.64
CA PHE A 251 6.48 -6.09 -1.11
C PHE A 251 5.11 -6.72 -1.34
N VAL A 252 4.86 -7.26 -2.53
CA VAL A 252 3.61 -7.93 -2.91
C VAL A 252 4.00 -9.26 -3.54
N ALA A 253 4.26 -10.28 -2.72
CA ALA A 253 5.05 -11.44 -3.12
C ALA A 253 4.35 -12.79 -2.88
N ALA A 254 4.71 -13.76 -3.72
CA ALA A 254 4.64 -15.17 -3.39
C ALA A 254 5.79 -15.52 -2.45
N LYS A 255 5.52 -16.35 -1.43
CA LYS A 255 6.56 -16.93 -0.57
C LYS A 255 7.28 -18.02 -1.36
N GLU A 256 8.48 -17.75 -1.81
CA GLU A 256 9.32 -18.73 -2.48
C GLU A 256 10.19 -19.45 -1.43
N VAL A 257 10.00 -20.75 -1.30
CA VAL A 257 10.90 -21.59 -0.51
C VAL A 257 12.11 -21.92 -1.41
N ASN A 258 13.25 -21.32 -1.12
CA ASN A 258 14.49 -21.77 -1.75
C ASN A 258 14.80 -23.17 -1.21
N THR A 259 14.62 -24.20 -2.03
CA THR A 259 15.04 -25.58 -1.77
C THR A 259 16.51 -25.76 -2.07
#